data_f17415026f86c6e17544936da979a77b
#
_entry.id   f17415026f86c6e17544936da979a77b
#
_cell.length_a   1.000
_cell.length_b   1.000
_cell.length_c   1.000
_cell.angle_alpha   90.00
_cell.angle_beta   90.00
_cell.angle_gamma   90.00
#
_symmetry.space_group_name_H-M   'P 1'
#
loop_
_entity.id
_entity.type
_entity.pdbx_description
1 polymer ?
#
loop_
_entity_poly.entity_id
_entity_poly.type
_entity_poly.pdbx_seq_one_letter_code
_entity_poly.pdbx_strand_id
1 'polypeptide(L)'
;MIKLALWGDSIGRAVGFDEGRGRYAVIKPNYQEMLLEDQTVDILNHARFGATLSEGLADFADSPDTPAQAVAIQFGGNDCNMDWAAVSEDPSRPHSPKVPIEAFEKGLHQFVRLVRQRGKTPILVSPPPLEAQRFFAWVSK
;
A
#
# COMPACT_ATOMS: atom_id res chain seq x y z
N MET A 1 -5.88 -0.63 -24.36
CA MET A 1 -5.82 -0.98 -22.92
C MET A 1 -4.45 -0.62 -22.37
N ILE A 2 -4.38 0.16 -21.31
CA ILE A 2 -3.13 0.59 -20.68
C ILE A 2 -2.69 -0.51 -19.70
N LYS A 3 -1.40 -0.88 -19.71
CA LYS A 3 -0.85 -1.76 -18.69
C LYS A 3 -0.24 -0.95 -17.56
N LEU A 4 -0.72 -1.19 -16.33
CA LEU A 4 -0.29 -0.54 -15.10
C LEU A 4 0.27 -1.61 -14.15
N ALA A 5 1.46 -1.43 -13.64
CA ALA A 5 1.96 -2.26 -12.54
C ALA A 5 1.72 -1.53 -11.20
N LEU A 6 1.26 -2.26 -10.19
CA LEU A 6 0.94 -1.70 -8.88
C LEU A 6 1.81 -2.35 -7.81
N TRP A 7 2.62 -1.56 -7.12
CA TRP A 7 3.24 -1.89 -5.85
C TRP A 7 2.53 -1.17 -4.72
N GLY A 8 2.12 -1.92 -3.70
CA GLY A 8 1.30 -1.38 -2.64
C GLY A 8 1.12 -2.33 -1.47
N ASP A 9 0.26 -1.94 -0.56
CA ASP A 9 -0.12 -2.70 0.62
C ASP A 9 -1.45 -3.48 0.42
N SER A 10 -2.11 -3.83 1.53
CA SER A 10 -3.38 -4.56 1.51
C SER A 10 -4.51 -3.83 0.77
N ILE A 11 -4.48 -2.49 0.74
CA ILE A 11 -5.50 -1.70 0.03
C ILE A 11 -5.32 -1.86 -1.47
N GLY A 12 -4.11 -1.70 -1.97
CA GLY A 12 -3.78 -1.98 -3.37
C GLY A 12 -4.03 -3.44 -3.77
N ARG A 13 -3.94 -4.37 -2.81
CA ARG A 13 -4.29 -5.79 -3.01
C ARG A 13 -5.79 -6.05 -3.03
N ALA A 14 -6.63 -5.04 -2.76
CA ALA A 14 -8.07 -5.16 -2.58
C ALA A 14 -8.46 -6.11 -1.43
N VAL A 15 -7.72 -6.08 -0.34
CA VAL A 15 -8.02 -6.85 0.88
C VAL A 15 -9.12 -6.15 1.67
N GLY A 16 -10.14 -6.90 2.05
CA GLY A 16 -11.22 -6.47 2.91
C GLY A 16 -11.58 -7.57 3.91
N PHE A 17 -12.43 -7.26 4.88
CA PHE A 17 -12.93 -8.25 5.79
C PHE A 17 -14.07 -9.06 5.15
N ASP A 18 -13.88 -10.36 5.01
CA ASP A 18 -14.89 -11.30 4.50
C ASP A 18 -15.71 -11.81 5.70
N GLU A 19 -16.92 -11.28 5.85
CA GLU A 19 -17.82 -11.65 6.96
C GLU A 19 -18.21 -13.13 6.92
N GLY A 20 -18.37 -13.70 5.73
CA GLY A 20 -18.72 -15.11 5.57
C GLY A 20 -17.63 -16.07 6.02
N ARG A 21 -16.37 -15.65 5.92
CA ARG A 21 -15.19 -16.42 6.35
C ARG A 21 -14.61 -15.96 7.68
N GLY A 22 -15.08 -14.83 8.22
CA GLY A 22 -14.58 -14.24 9.46
C GLY A 22 -13.10 -13.83 9.42
N ARG A 23 -12.57 -13.48 8.24
CA ARG A 23 -11.16 -13.13 8.07
C ARG A 23 -10.93 -12.12 6.95
N TYR A 24 -9.76 -11.50 6.95
CA TYR A 24 -9.31 -10.69 5.83
C TYR A 24 -8.96 -11.56 4.62
N ALA A 25 -9.41 -11.13 3.45
CA ALA A 25 -9.16 -11.82 2.18
C ALA A 25 -9.19 -10.81 1.03
N VAL A 26 -8.69 -11.19 -0.13
CA VAL A 26 -8.90 -10.42 -1.37
C VAL A 26 -10.37 -10.50 -1.73
N ILE A 27 -11.03 -9.35 -1.76
CA ILE A 27 -12.47 -9.25 -2.10
C ILE A 27 -12.63 -9.36 -3.62
N LYS A 28 -13.67 -10.06 -4.05
CA LYS A 28 -14.05 -10.22 -5.45
C LYS A 28 -15.55 -10.07 -5.65
N PRO A 29 -16.04 -9.42 -6.73
CA PRO A 29 -15.24 -8.65 -7.67
C PRO A 29 -14.62 -7.40 -7.01
N ASN A 30 -13.50 -6.93 -7.52
CA ASN A 30 -12.82 -5.72 -7.04
C ASN A 30 -12.51 -4.78 -8.20
N TYR A 31 -11.89 -3.65 -7.89
CA TYR A 31 -11.60 -2.60 -8.87
C TYR A 31 -10.75 -3.07 -10.06
N GLN A 32 -9.90 -4.09 -9.90
CA GLN A 32 -9.05 -4.60 -10.99
C GLN A 32 -9.89 -5.33 -12.04
N GLU A 33 -10.83 -6.16 -11.60
CA GLU A 33 -11.74 -6.88 -12.48
C GLU A 33 -12.68 -5.90 -13.20
N MET A 34 -13.18 -4.89 -12.50
CA MET A 34 -14.02 -3.84 -13.12
C MET A 34 -13.27 -3.06 -14.20
N LEU A 35 -12.02 -2.65 -13.94
CA LEU A 35 -11.20 -1.95 -14.93
C LEU A 35 -10.84 -2.83 -16.14
N LEU A 36 -10.64 -4.12 -15.91
CA LEU A 36 -10.37 -5.08 -16.98
C LEU A 36 -11.60 -5.32 -17.84
N GLU A 37 -12.79 -5.44 -17.25
CA GLU A 37 -14.06 -5.56 -17.97
C GLU A 37 -14.34 -4.34 -18.85
N ASP A 38 -14.05 -3.13 -18.36
CA ASP A 38 -14.15 -1.88 -19.13
C ASP A 38 -13.06 -1.75 -20.21
N GLN A 39 -12.11 -2.67 -20.29
CA GLN A 39 -10.96 -2.67 -21.20
C GLN A 39 -10.13 -1.37 -21.14
N THR A 40 -10.15 -0.69 -20.02
CA THR A 40 -9.41 0.58 -19.83
C THR A 40 -7.99 0.34 -19.34
N VAL A 41 -7.85 -0.44 -18.27
CA VAL A 41 -6.55 -0.71 -17.62
C VAL A 41 -6.42 -2.18 -17.26
N ASP A 42 -5.28 -2.77 -17.59
CA ASP A 42 -4.83 -4.08 -17.13
C ASP A 42 -3.80 -3.89 -16.02
N ILE A 43 -4.11 -4.36 -14.80
CA ILE A 43 -3.28 -4.16 -13.61
C ILE A 43 -2.47 -5.40 -13.28
N LEU A 44 -1.14 -5.26 -13.38
CA LEU A 44 -0.17 -6.22 -12.86
C LEU A 44 0.04 -5.92 -11.37
N ASN A 45 -0.67 -6.63 -10.51
CA ASN A 45 -0.73 -6.31 -9.09
C ASN A 45 0.34 -7.05 -8.28
N HIS A 46 1.34 -6.29 -7.81
CA HIS A 46 2.43 -6.75 -6.93
C HIS A 46 2.22 -6.29 -5.46
N ALA A 47 1.04 -5.75 -5.13
CA ALA A 47 0.75 -5.31 -3.77
C ALA A 47 0.68 -6.50 -2.80
N ARG A 48 1.17 -6.29 -1.56
CA ARG A 48 1.23 -7.31 -0.53
C ARG A 48 0.56 -6.86 0.76
N PHE A 49 -0.09 -7.79 1.42
CA PHE A 49 -0.69 -7.57 2.74
C PHE A 49 0.39 -7.14 3.75
N GLY A 50 0.14 -6.03 4.45
CA GLY A 50 1.02 -5.53 5.52
C GLY A 50 2.30 -4.86 5.06
N ALA A 51 2.54 -4.73 3.75
CA ALA A 51 3.78 -4.18 3.23
C ALA A 51 3.97 -2.69 3.58
N THR A 52 5.20 -2.33 3.90
CA THR A 52 5.67 -0.96 4.01
C THR A 52 6.29 -0.48 2.70
N LEU A 53 6.50 0.83 2.59
CA LEU A 53 7.16 1.42 1.41
C LEU A 53 8.56 0.83 1.16
N SER A 54 9.35 0.63 2.22
CA SER A 54 10.71 0.07 2.09
C SER A 54 10.71 -1.36 1.57
N GLU A 55 9.76 -2.18 2.01
CA GLU A 55 9.57 -3.54 1.49
C GLU A 55 9.14 -3.52 0.02
N GLY A 56 8.19 -2.66 -0.34
CA GLY A 56 7.75 -2.51 -1.72
C GLY A 56 8.85 -1.97 -2.64
N LEU A 57 9.69 -1.06 -2.15
CA LEU A 57 10.86 -0.56 -2.89
C LEU A 57 11.90 -1.68 -3.14
N ALA A 58 12.18 -2.50 -2.13
CA ALA A 58 13.09 -3.64 -2.27
C ALA A 58 12.54 -4.66 -3.29
N ASP A 59 11.27 -5.03 -3.16
CA ASP A 59 10.61 -5.93 -4.11
C ASP A 59 10.66 -5.39 -5.55
N PHE A 60 10.42 -4.09 -5.73
CA PHE A 60 10.50 -3.47 -7.05
C PHE A 60 11.94 -3.50 -7.58
N ALA A 61 12.93 -3.20 -6.75
CA ALA A 61 14.34 -3.20 -7.15
C ALA A 61 14.80 -4.58 -7.64
N ASP A 62 14.37 -5.63 -6.95
CA ASP A 62 14.73 -7.03 -7.25
C ASP A 62 13.84 -7.65 -8.35
N SER A 63 12.72 -7.02 -8.71
CA SER A 63 11.81 -7.53 -9.73
C SER A 63 12.40 -7.38 -11.13
N PRO A 64 12.10 -8.32 -12.06
CA PRO A 64 12.41 -8.13 -13.48
C PRO A 64 11.63 -6.91 -14.03
N ASP A 65 12.06 -6.43 -15.20
CA ASP A 65 11.33 -5.33 -15.84
C ASP A 65 9.89 -5.75 -16.16
N THR A 66 8.97 -4.81 -15.94
CA THR A 66 7.54 -5.02 -16.16
C THR A 66 7.13 -4.55 -17.56
N PRO A 67 6.21 -5.24 -18.27
CA PRO A 67 5.67 -4.75 -19.54
C PRO A 67 4.73 -3.53 -19.38
N ALA A 68 4.47 -3.06 -18.15
CA ALA A 68 3.63 -1.90 -17.88
C ALA A 68 4.31 -0.60 -18.32
N GLN A 69 3.51 0.37 -18.79
CA GLN A 69 3.97 1.71 -19.15
C GLN A 69 4.12 2.62 -17.92
N ALA A 70 3.34 2.34 -16.87
CA ALA A 70 3.33 3.11 -15.63
C ALA A 70 3.39 2.19 -14.41
N VAL A 71 3.89 2.74 -13.31
CA VAL A 71 3.99 2.05 -12.01
C VAL A 71 3.26 2.89 -10.97
N ALA A 72 2.18 2.35 -10.43
CA ALA A 72 1.48 2.91 -9.28
C ALA A 72 2.19 2.49 -7.99
N ILE A 73 2.41 3.46 -7.10
CA ILE A 73 3.06 3.30 -5.80
C ILE A 73 2.05 3.71 -4.74
N GLN A 74 1.55 2.73 -3.96
CA GLN A 74 0.49 2.92 -2.97
C GLN A 74 0.95 2.35 -1.62
N PHE A 75 1.47 3.18 -0.74
CA PHE A 75 1.93 2.83 0.61
C PHE A 75 1.57 3.95 1.59
N GLY A 76 1.79 3.71 2.87
CA GLY A 76 1.66 4.69 3.93
C GLY A 76 0.85 4.18 5.12
N GLY A 77 -0.19 3.38 4.90
CA GLY A 77 -1.05 2.86 5.96
C GLY A 77 -0.29 2.02 7.00
N ASN A 78 0.58 1.11 6.55
CA ASN A 78 1.42 0.31 7.45
C ASN A 78 2.63 1.10 7.97
N ASP A 79 3.16 2.02 7.17
CA ASP A 79 4.31 2.86 7.54
C ASP A 79 3.98 3.79 8.70
N CYS A 80 2.80 4.42 8.70
CA CYS A 80 2.35 5.32 9.76
C CYS A 80 1.77 4.62 10.99
N ASN A 81 1.65 3.29 10.96
CA ASN A 81 1.11 2.52 12.08
C ASN A 81 2.06 2.56 13.28
N MET A 82 1.50 2.49 14.47
CA MET A 82 2.24 2.54 15.74
C MET A 82 2.24 1.18 16.44
N ASP A 83 3.12 1.01 17.41
CA ASP A 83 3.02 -0.06 18.41
C ASP A 83 1.91 0.30 19.40
N TRP A 84 0.70 -0.14 19.11
CA TRP A 84 -0.49 0.17 19.91
C TRP A 84 -0.44 -0.46 21.30
N ALA A 85 0.28 -1.56 21.50
CA ALA A 85 0.50 -2.13 22.82
C ALA A 85 1.33 -1.19 23.69
N ALA A 86 2.45 -0.67 23.16
CA ALA A 86 3.27 0.31 23.85
C ALA A 86 2.53 1.64 24.11
N VAL A 87 1.69 2.08 23.16
CA VAL A 87 0.82 3.25 23.35
C VAL A 87 -0.18 3.00 24.49
N SER A 88 -0.77 1.82 24.56
CA SER A 88 -1.72 1.45 25.62
C SER A 88 -1.06 1.37 27.00
N GLU A 89 0.18 0.89 27.08
CA GLU A 89 0.94 0.80 28.35
C GLU A 89 1.27 2.18 28.93
N ASP A 90 1.68 3.12 28.08
CA ASP A 90 2.02 4.50 28.50
C ASP A 90 1.65 5.52 27.43
N PRO A 91 0.39 5.99 27.41
CA PRO A 91 -0.08 6.97 26.42
C PRO A 91 0.61 8.34 26.53
N SER A 92 1.24 8.63 27.67
CA SER A 92 1.92 9.91 27.92
C SER A 92 3.32 10.00 27.35
N ARG A 93 3.92 8.85 27.08
CA ARG A 93 5.26 8.76 26.49
C ARG A 93 5.20 9.13 24.99
N PRO A 94 6.24 9.78 24.44
CA PRO A 94 6.36 9.95 23.00
C PRO A 94 6.38 8.62 22.26
N HIS A 95 5.54 8.48 21.26
CA HIS A 95 5.46 7.30 20.38
C HIS A 95 5.81 7.71 18.95
N SER A 96 6.47 6.82 18.23
CA SER A 96 6.85 7.03 16.84
C SER A 96 6.11 6.04 15.93
N PRO A 97 5.80 6.43 14.69
CA PRO A 97 5.29 5.50 13.70
C PRO A 97 6.34 4.42 13.36
N LYS A 98 5.89 3.30 12.80
CA LYS A 98 6.75 2.20 12.37
C LYS A 98 7.86 2.67 11.42
N VAL A 99 7.52 3.62 10.52
CA VAL A 99 8.47 4.27 9.62
C VAL A 99 8.41 5.78 9.86
N PRO A 100 9.51 6.42 10.30
CA PRO A 100 9.57 7.87 10.44
C PRO A 100 9.29 8.60 9.12
N ILE A 101 8.67 9.77 9.18
CA ILE A 101 8.24 10.51 7.99
C ILE A 101 9.41 10.83 7.03
N GLU A 102 10.57 11.16 7.58
CA GLU A 102 11.77 11.48 6.79
C GLU A 102 12.28 10.24 6.04
N ALA A 103 12.20 9.07 6.67
CA ALA A 103 12.56 7.80 6.03
C ALA A 103 11.55 7.41 4.94
N PHE A 104 10.26 7.64 5.19
CA PHE A 104 9.20 7.42 4.21
C PHE A 104 9.39 8.33 2.98
N GLU A 105 9.59 9.63 3.19
CA GLU A 105 9.82 10.60 2.12
C GLU A 105 11.04 10.22 1.27
N LYS A 106 12.17 9.92 1.92
CA LYS A 106 13.39 9.48 1.24
C LYS A 106 13.15 8.21 0.40
N GLY A 107 12.47 7.24 0.97
CA GLY A 107 12.11 5.99 0.28
C GLY A 107 11.21 6.24 -0.93
N LEU A 108 10.22 7.12 -0.80
CA LEU A 108 9.32 7.48 -1.87
C LEU A 108 10.06 8.16 -3.04
N HIS A 109 10.94 9.10 -2.74
CA HIS A 109 11.80 9.72 -3.76
C HIS A 109 12.69 8.70 -4.46
N GLN A 110 13.24 7.75 -3.71
CA GLN A 110 14.06 6.67 -4.29
C GLN A 110 13.23 5.76 -5.20
N PHE A 111 12.03 5.41 -4.80
CA PHE A 111 11.12 4.58 -5.61
C PHE A 111 10.77 5.27 -6.93
N VAL A 112 10.34 6.54 -6.87
CA VAL A 112 10.04 7.35 -8.05
C VAL A 112 11.23 7.41 -9.01
N ARG A 113 12.43 7.63 -8.47
CA ARG A 113 13.66 7.66 -9.27
C ARG A 113 13.92 6.34 -9.96
N LEU A 114 13.79 5.23 -9.25
CA LEU A 114 14.02 3.90 -9.79
C LEU A 114 13.02 3.53 -10.89
N VAL A 115 11.74 3.90 -10.71
CA VAL A 115 10.71 3.73 -11.74
C VAL A 115 11.08 4.51 -13.02
N ARG A 116 11.50 5.77 -12.86
CA ARG A 116 11.93 6.60 -14.00
C ARG A 116 13.19 6.05 -14.69
N GLN A 117 14.15 5.52 -13.95
CA GLN A 117 15.35 4.88 -14.49
C GLN A 117 15.01 3.66 -15.35
N ARG A 118 13.91 2.95 -15.05
CA ARG A 118 13.38 1.87 -15.89
C ARG A 118 12.51 2.37 -17.06
N GLY A 119 12.50 3.69 -17.33
CA GLY A 119 11.73 4.28 -18.43
C GLY A 119 10.21 4.24 -18.24
N LYS A 120 9.73 4.10 -16.99
CA LYS A 120 8.31 4.02 -16.66
C LYS A 120 7.81 5.34 -16.06
N THR A 121 6.49 5.56 -16.14
CA THR A 121 5.84 6.70 -15.50
C THR A 121 5.43 6.35 -14.07
N PRO A 122 5.95 7.01 -13.03
CA PRO A 122 5.49 6.79 -11.66
C PRO A 122 4.15 7.49 -11.42
N ILE A 123 3.24 6.81 -10.73
CA ILE A 123 1.95 7.33 -10.29
C ILE A 123 1.90 7.14 -8.77
N LEU A 124 1.84 8.24 -8.03
CA LEU A 124 1.68 8.20 -6.58
C LEU A 124 0.20 8.11 -6.22
N VAL A 125 -0.16 7.11 -5.44
CA VAL A 125 -1.52 6.89 -4.96
C VAL A 125 -1.54 7.19 -3.46
N SER A 126 -2.30 8.21 -3.07
CA SER A 126 -2.46 8.56 -1.66
C SER A 126 -3.20 7.46 -0.90
N PRO A 127 -2.88 7.24 0.39
CA PRO A 127 -3.70 6.39 1.25
C PRO A 127 -5.14 6.93 1.31
N PRO A 128 -6.16 6.04 1.42
CA PRO A 128 -7.52 6.49 1.64
C PRO A 128 -7.66 7.16 3.02
N PRO A 129 -8.64 8.05 3.21
CA PRO A 129 -8.90 8.65 4.50
C PRO A 129 -9.28 7.57 5.53
N LEU A 130 -8.77 7.71 6.75
CA LEU A 130 -9.09 6.85 7.88
C LEU A 130 -10.20 7.47 8.71
N GLU A 131 -11.22 6.69 9.05
CA GLU A 131 -12.23 7.08 10.04
C GLU A 131 -11.63 6.88 11.44
N ALA A 132 -11.13 7.97 12.04
CA ALA A 132 -10.32 7.92 13.25
C ALA A 132 -11.07 7.32 14.46
N GLN A 133 -12.35 7.66 14.65
CA GLN A 133 -13.12 7.17 15.81
C GLN A 133 -13.30 5.65 15.76
N ARG A 134 -13.62 5.09 14.60
CA ARG A 134 -13.77 3.64 14.43
C ARG A 134 -12.44 2.93 14.59
N PHE A 135 -11.37 3.51 14.04
CA PHE A 135 -10.03 2.95 14.18
C PHE A 135 -9.59 2.90 15.64
N PHE A 136 -9.73 4.01 16.40
CA PHE A 136 -9.39 4.04 17.81
C PHE A 136 -10.27 3.10 18.65
N ALA A 137 -11.56 3.01 18.36
CA ALA A 137 -12.46 2.06 19.04
C ALA A 137 -12.06 0.60 18.77
N TRP A 138 -11.43 0.32 17.63
CA TRP A 138 -10.93 -1.01 17.30
C TRP A 138 -9.60 -1.33 17.97
N VAL A 139 -8.63 -0.40 17.98
CA VAL A 139 -7.30 -0.65 18.59
C VAL A 139 -7.33 -0.61 20.12
N SER A 140 -8.37 -0.06 20.75
CA SER A 140 -8.55 -0.02 22.22
C SER A 140 -9.32 -1.22 22.80
N LYS A 141 -9.64 -2.22 22.00
CA LYS A 141 -10.23 -3.50 22.45
C LYS A 141 -9.18 -4.50 22.84
#